data_f5b4ba3df78a290f109e4eecfde42035
#
_entry.id   f5b4ba3df78a290f109e4eecfde42035
#
_cell.length_a   1.000
_cell.length_b   1.000
_cell.length_c   1.000
_cell.angle_alpha   90.00
_cell.angle_beta   90.00
_cell.angle_gamma   90.00
#
_symmetry.space_group_name_H-M   'P 1'
#
loop_
_entity.id
_entity.type
_entity.pdbx_description
1 polymer ?
#
loop_
_entity_poly.entity_id
_entity_poly.type
_entity_poly.pdbx_seq_one_letter_code
_entity_poly.pdbx_strand_id
1 'polypeptide(L)'
;MTINLKKGQTIVLEKSEYDLSRLTMGLGWDVAKNKGRRGLFGGGADFDLDGYAILLEENDKLKNFKENVIYYANLASKDKTVSHSGDNLTGEGEGDDEEIFLQLNSIPERFQKIVLAVSIYDAKKRNQHFGMVDNAFVRAVDAKNVEIARYSLSGEAAYDGKISMLMGEVYREGTQWKFKALGDPSADDMNGVVSSFMR
;
A
#
# COMPACT_ATOMS: atom_id res chain seq x y z
N MET A 1 13.09 -9.07 -15.75
CA MET A 1 13.86 -9.01 -14.47
C MET A 1 13.12 -8.06 -13.55
N THR A 2 12.80 -8.47 -12.33
CA THR A 2 12.18 -7.59 -11.32
C THR A 2 13.16 -6.51 -10.84
N ILE A 3 12.71 -5.27 -10.75
CA ILE A 3 13.50 -4.14 -10.26
C ILE A 3 13.30 -4.01 -8.75
N ASN A 4 14.36 -4.22 -7.97
CA ASN A 4 14.32 -3.99 -6.52
C ASN A 4 14.58 -2.52 -6.23
N LEU A 5 13.55 -1.80 -5.80
CA LEU A 5 13.59 -0.38 -5.52
C LEU A 5 14.18 -0.10 -4.13
N LYS A 6 14.83 1.04 -4.01
CA LYS A 6 15.19 1.68 -2.73
C LYS A 6 14.23 2.85 -2.47
N LYS A 7 14.12 3.25 -1.22
CA LYS A 7 13.33 4.44 -0.81
C LYS A 7 13.66 5.64 -1.70
N GLY A 8 12.62 6.27 -2.24
CA GLY A 8 12.70 7.41 -3.12
C GLY A 8 13.00 7.09 -4.58
N GLN A 9 13.33 5.85 -4.93
CA GLN A 9 13.55 5.48 -6.34
C GLN A 9 12.25 5.41 -7.11
N THR A 10 12.32 5.78 -8.38
CA THR A 10 11.20 5.81 -9.32
C THR A 10 11.53 4.99 -10.55
N ILE A 11 10.52 4.29 -11.07
CA ILE A 11 10.57 3.64 -12.39
C ILE A 11 9.45 4.16 -13.28
N VAL A 12 9.68 4.13 -14.58
CA VAL A 12 8.63 4.38 -15.58
C VAL A 12 7.90 3.06 -15.85
N LEU A 13 6.57 3.10 -15.87
CA LEU A 13 5.74 1.97 -16.26
C LEU A 13 5.55 2.02 -17.79
N GLU A 14 6.50 1.41 -18.52
CA GLU A 14 6.54 1.49 -19.98
C GLU A 14 5.52 0.55 -20.62
N LYS A 15 4.57 1.13 -21.36
CA LYS A 15 3.53 0.36 -22.10
C LYS A 15 4.11 -0.54 -23.18
N SER A 16 5.30 -0.26 -23.67
CA SER A 16 6.01 -1.08 -24.66
C SER A 16 6.61 -2.35 -24.06
N GLU A 17 6.85 -2.36 -22.75
CA GLU A 17 7.49 -3.47 -22.02
C GLU A 17 6.48 -4.28 -21.19
N TYR A 18 5.43 -3.62 -20.67
CA TYR A 18 4.48 -4.20 -19.72
C TYR A 18 3.03 -4.06 -20.17
N ASP A 19 2.22 -5.04 -19.85
CA ASP A 19 0.78 -4.99 -20.08
C ASP A 19 0.09 -4.20 -18.94
N LEU A 20 -0.06 -2.89 -19.14
CA LEU A 20 -0.67 -1.99 -18.18
C LEU A 20 -2.20 -1.89 -18.29
N SER A 21 -2.87 -2.83 -18.95
CA SER A 21 -4.33 -2.91 -18.95
C SER A 21 -4.88 -3.13 -17.54
N ARG A 22 -4.10 -3.82 -16.69
CA ARG A 22 -4.29 -3.94 -15.24
C ARG A 22 -2.91 -3.99 -14.58
N LEU A 23 -2.61 -3.02 -13.73
CA LEU A 23 -1.48 -3.08 -12.82
C LEU A 23 -1.99 -3.55 -11.44
N THR A 24 -1.42 -4.62 -10.93
CA THR A 24 -1.66 -5.08 -9.57
C THR A 24 -0.58 -4.52 -8.65
N MET A 25 -0.98 -3.79 -7.63
CA MET A 25 -0.11 -3.37 -6.54
C MET A 25 -0.34 -4.34 -5.38
N GLY A 26 0.54 -5.32 -5.26
CA GLY A 26 0.50 -6.30 -4.19
C GLY A 26 1.15 -5.75 -2.94
N LEU A 27 0.50 -5.94 -1.80
CA LEU A 27 0.96 -5.59 -0.47
C LEU A 27 1.12 -6.88 0.33
N GLY A 28 2.27 -7.08 0.94
CA GLY A 28 2.49 -8.26 1.76
C GLY A 28 3.33 -7.93 2.99
N TRP A 29 3.17 -8.73 4.05
CA TRP A 29 3.87 -8.59 5.31
C TRP A 29 3.96 -9.90 6.09
N ASP A 30 4.93 -10.01 6.97
CA ASP A 30 5.00 -11.07 7.96
C ASP A 30 4.89 -10.46 9.35
N VAL A 31 4.22 -11.15 10.24
CA VAL A 31 4.25 -10.81 11.66
C VAL A 31 5.57 -11.29 12.25
N ALA A 32 6.32 -10.39 12.90
CA ALA A 32 7.56 -10.76 13.57
C ALA A 32 7.29 -11.89 14.56
N LYS A 33 7.85 -13.07 14.29
CA LYS A 33 7.79 -14.21 15.20
C LYS A 33 8.63 -13.87 16.43
N ASN A 34 8.01 -13.32 17.48
CA ASN A 34 8.67 -13.04 18.75
C ASN A 34 9.39 -14.30 19.25
N LYS A 35 10.68 -14.40 18.98
CA LYS A 35 11.57 -15.39 19.55
C LYS A 35 11.77 -15.07 21.05
N GLY A 36 10.77 -15.32 21.89
CA GLY A 36 11.08 -15.21 23.31
C GLY A 36 9.98 -14.93 24.32
N ARG A 37 8.73 -14.74 23.95
CA ARG A 37 7.65 -14.56 24.94
C ARG A 37 6.38 -15.30 24.58
N ARG A 38 6.47 -16.63 24.46
CA ARG A 38 5.31 -17.48 24.79
C ARG A 38 5.20 -17.49 26.31
N GLY A 39 4.66 -16.41 26.88
CA GLY A 39 4.17 -16.43 28.24
C GLY A 39 2.96 -17.36 28.30
N LEU A 40 2.76 -18.06 29.42
CA LEU A 40 1.73 -19.06 29.69
C LEU A 40 0.26 -18.53 29.54
N PHE A 41 0.07 -17.29 29.10
CA PHE A 41 -1.20 -16.60 28.82
C PHE A 41 -1.12 -15.74 27.55
N GLY A 42 -0.41 -16.17 26.51
CA GLY A 42 -0.15 -15.37 25.33
C GLY A 42 -1.18 -15.57 24.22
N GLY A 43 -2.27 -14.83 24.27
CA GLY A 43 -3.03 -14.43 23.09
C GLY A 43 -2.52 -13.09 22.61
N GLY A 44 -1.42 -13.05 21.86
CA GLY A 44 -1.08 -11.87 21.07
C GLY A 44 -2.15 -11.73 19.99
N ALA A 45 -2.88 -10.60 19.94
CA ALA A 45 -3.79 -10.34 18.85
C ALA A 45 -2.99 -10.36 17.54
N ASP A 46 -3.49 -11.08 16.54
CA ASP A 46 -2.88 -11.13 15.22
C ASP A 46 -2.77 -9.71 14.66
N PHE A 47 -1.71 -9.47 13.90
CA PHE A 47 -1.55 -8.21 13.22
C PHE A 47 -2.53 -8.19 12.04
N ASP A 48 -3.32 -7.17 12.01
CA ASP A 48 -4.33 -6.89 11.01
C ASP A 48 -3.92 -5.60 10.30
N LEU A 49 -3.39 -5.74 9.11
CA LEU A 49 -2.90 -4.63 8.31
C LEU A 49 -3.85 -4.39 7.15
N ASP A 50 -4.37 -3.17 7.10
CA ASP A 50 -5.25 -2.71 6.03
C ASP A 50 -4.47 -1.93 4.98
N GLY A 51 -4.47 -2.43 3.76
CA GLY A 51 -3.98 -1.71 2.58
C GLY A 51 -5.04 -0.75 2.04
N TYR A 52 -4.61 0.39 1.53
CA TYR A 52 -5.52 1.34 0.90
C TYR A 52 -4.85 2.18 -0.17
N ALA A 53 -5.67 2.66 -1.11
CA ALA A 53 -5.27 3.60 -2.15
C ALA A 53 -5.99 4.93 -1.97
N ILE A 54 -5.25 6.03 -2.10
CA ILE A 54 -5.76 7.41 -2.05
C ILE A 54 -5.60 8.02 -3.45
N LEU A 55 -6.72 8.31 -4.12
CA LEU A 55 -6.74 8.93 -5.43
C LEU A 55 -6.69 10.45 -5.29
N LEU A 56 -5.59 11.04 -5.73
CA LEU A 56 -5.31 12.47 -5.61
C LEU A 56 -5.47 13.16 -6.96
N GLU A 57 -6.09 14.34 -6.92
CA GLU A 57 -6.18 15.27 -8.05
C GLU A 57 -4.94 16.17 -8.11
N GLU A 58 -4.98 17.24 -8.89
CA GLU A 58 -3.91 18.23 -8.95
C GLU A 58 -3.54 18.77 -7.56
N ASN A 59 -2.25 19.11 -7.38
CA ASN A 59 -1.67 19.60 -6.13
C ASN A 59 -1.76 18.61 -4.96
N ASP A 60 -1.79 17.30 -5.25
CA ASP A 60 -1.84 16.25 -4.25
C ASP A 60 -3.06 16.35 -3.30
N LYS A 61 -4.20 16.80 -3.82
CA LYS A 61 -5.42 17.00 -3.04
C LYS A 61 -6.40 15.84 -3.16
N LEU A 62 -6.83 15.36 -2.01
CA LEU A 62 -7.98 14.47 -1.88
C LEU A 62 -9.26 15.30 -1.82
N LYS A 63 -10.17 15.12 -2.79
CA LYS A 63 -11.43 15.88 -2.87
C LYS A 63 -12.57 15.23 -2.09
N ASN A 64 -12.67 13.91 -2.13
CA ASN A 64 -13.79 13.19 -1.53
C ASN A 64 -13.30 11.86 -0.93
N PHE A 65 -13.33 11.77 0.40
CA PHE A 65 -12.92 10.54 1.10
C PHE A 65 -13.71 9.32 0.60
N LYS A 66 -15.05 9.43 0.56
CA LYS A 66 -15.92 8.27 0.27
C LYS A 66 -15.78 7.73 -1.17
N GLU A 67 -15.35 8.55 -2.10
CA GLU A 67 -15.22 8.16 -3.50
C GLU A 67 -13.79 7.86 -3.92
N ASN A 68 -12.82 8.51 -3.25
CA ASN A 68 -11.43 8.56 -3.71
C ASN A 68 -10.46 7.84 -2.76
N VAL A 69 -10.96 7.20 -1.70
CA VAL A 69 -10.17 6.29 -0.85
C VAL A 69 -10.72 4.89 -1.01
N ILE A 70 -9.88 3.99 -1.50
CA ILE A 70 -10.23 2.59 -1.79
C ILE A 70 -9.56 1.72 -0.74
N TYR A 71 -10.36 0.96 0.00
CA TYR A 71 -9.95 0.14 1.14
C TYR A 71 -11.03 -0.93 1.42
N TYR A 72 -10.87 -1.76 2.44
CA TYR A 72 -11.77 -2.90 2.76
C TYR A 72 -13.26 -2.52 2.83
N ALA A 73 -13.63 -1.31 3.27
CA ALA A 73 -15.03 -0.88 3.34
C ALA A 73 -15.51 -0.10 2.11
N ASN A 74 -14.62 0.21 1.16
CA ASN A 74 -14.94 0.85 -0.12
C ASN A 74 -14.07 0.21 -1.22
N LEU A 75 -14.49 -0.94 -1.70
CA LEU A 75 -13.68 -1.82 -2.55
C LEU A 75 -13.43 -1.32 -3.98
N ALA A 76 -14.06 -0.25 -4.43
CA ALA A 76 -13.81 0.27 -5.77
C ALA A 76 -14.13 1.76 -5.91
N SER A 77 -13.36 2.44 -6.76
CA SER A 77 -13.69 3.79 -7.23
C SER A 77 -15.00 3.77 -8.01
N LYS A 78 -15.67 4.92 -8.09
CA LYS A 78 -16.96 5.07 -8.77
C LYS A 78 -16.94 4.64 -10.24
N ASP A 79 -15.84 4.88 -10.92
CA ASP A 79 -15.56 4.47 -12.30
C ASP A 79 -14.98 3.05 -12.42
N LYS A 80 -14.75 2.37 -11.30
CA LYS A 80 -14.18 1.02 -11.19
C LYS A 80 -12.78 0.87 -11.79
N THR A 81 -12.05 1.95 -11.98
CA THR A 81 -10.68 1.93 -12.51
C THR A 81 -9.63 1.61 -11.44
N VAL A 82 -9.99 1.78 -10.17
CA VAL A 82 -9.20 1.36 -9.00
C VAL A 82 -10.09 0.48 -8.12
N SER A 83 -9.58 -0.70 -7.74
CA SER A 83 -10.30 -1.62 -6.86
C SER A 83 -9.36 -2.36 -5.91
N HIS A 84 -9.91 -2.88 -4.83
CA HIS A 84 -9.25 -3.62 -3.77
C HIS A 84 -9.71 -5.07 -3.78
N SER A 85 -8.83 -6.02 -3.46
CA SER A 85 -9.12 -7.46 -3.43
C SER A 85 -10.13 -7.85 -2.34
N GLY A 86 -10.24 -7.04 -1.31
CA GLY A 86 -10.99 -7.35 -0.08
C GLY A 86 -10.04 -7.46 1.11
N ASP A 87 -10.61 -7.72 2.26
CA ASP A 87 -9.94 -7.76 3.56
C ASP A 87 -9.23 -9.11 3.79
N ASN A 88 -7.97 -9.11 4.21
CA ASN A 88 -7.22 -10.26 4.68
C ASN A 88 -6.84 -10.06 6.16
N LEU A 89 -7.62 -10.63 7.05
CA LEU A 89 -7.52 -10.42 8.50
C LEU A 89 -6.26 -11.01 9.17
N THR A 90 -5.51 -11.87 8.50
CA THR A 90 -4.46 -12.65 9.16
C THR A 90 -3.08 -12.50 8.55
N GLY A 91 -2.97 -12.03 7.29
CA GLY A 91 -1.71 -12.05 6.55
C GLY A 91 -1.12 -13.48 6.41
N GLU A 92 -1.98 -14.51 6.49
CA GLU A 92 -1.57 -15.90 6.32
C GLU A 92 -1.61 -16.28 4.83
N GLY A 93 -0.47 -16.69 4.29
CA GLY A 93 -0.37 -17.13 2.91
C GLY A 93 1.03 -16.91 2.34
N GLU A 94 1.29 -17.47 1.16
CA GLU A 94 2.46 -17.11 0.36
C GLU A 94 2.03 -16.08 -0.69
N GLY A 95 2.69 -14.92 -0.72
CA GLY A 95 2.47 -13.90 -1.75
C GLY A 95 1.98 -12.56 -1.20
N ASP A 96 0.99 -11.97 -1.90
CA ASP A 96 0.38 -10.72 -1.48
C ASP A 96 -0.77 -11.01 -0.52
N ASP A 97 -0.80 -10.30 0.59
CA ASP A 97 -1.90 -10.38 1.57
C ASP A 97 -3.10 -9.57 1.09
N GLU A 98 -2.84 -8.41 0.52
CA GLU A 98 -3.86 -7.58 -0.12
C GLU A 98 -3.39 -7.04 -1.48
N GLU A 99 -4.34 -6.84 -2.37
CA GLU A 99 -4.06 -6.35 -3.71
C GLU A 99 -4.94 -5.15 -4.08
N ILE A 100 -4.30 -4.15 -4.70
CA ILE A 100 -4.98 -3.00 -5.29
C ILE A 100 -4.78 -3.04 -6.79
N PHE A 101 -5.88 -3.08 -7.53
CA PHE A 101 -5.88 -3.17 -8.99
C PHE A 101 -6.08 -1.78 -9.61
N LEU A 102 -5.20 -1.42 -10.54
CA LEU A 102 -5.20 -0.13 -11.23
C LEU A 102 -5.35 -0.36 -12.75
N GLN A 103 -6.42 0.12 -13.35
CA GLN A 103 -6.60 0.13 -14.80
C GLN A 103 -6.03 1.44 -15.37
N LEU A 104 -4.69 1.55 -15.41
CA LEU A 104 -3.99 2.81 -15.67
C LEU A 104 -4.43 3.54 -16.96
N ASN A 105 -4.83 2.79 -17.99
CA ASN A 105 -5.30 3.35 -19.25
C ASN A 105 -6.68 4.00 -19.16
N SER A 106 -7.46 3.67 -18.13
CA SER A 106 -8.85 4.08 -17.96
C SER A 106 -9.06 5.02 -16.77
N ILE A 107 -8.04 5.24 -15.94
CA ILE A 107 -8.12 6.17 -14.81
C ILE A 107 -8.41 7.58 -15.33
N PRO A 108 -9.48 8.25 -14.85
CA PRO A 108 -9.81 9.62 -15.26
C PRO A 108 -8.64 10.58 -15.11
N GLU A 109 -8.50 11.50 -16.10
CA GLU A 109 -7.36 12.44 -16.14
C GLU A 109 -7.27 13.36 -14.92
N ARG A 110 -8.39 13.61 -14.23
CA ARG A 110 -8.37 14.40 -12.98
C ARG A 110 -7.51 13.78 -11.90
N PHE A 111 -7.34 12.45 -11.90
CA PHE A 111 -6.45 11.79 -10.94
C PHE A 111 -5.03 11.75 -11.45
N GLN A 112 -4.17 12.47 -10.78
CA GLN A 112 -2.76 12.62 -11.15
C GLN A 112 -1.85 11.69 -10.36
N LYS A 113 -2.32 11.23 -9.18
CA LYS A 113 -1.53 10.38 -8.28
C LYS A 113 -2.43 9.43 -7.50
N ILE A 114 -1.91 8.24 -7.25
CA ILE A 114 -2.51 7.23 -6.39
C ILE A 114 -1.46 6.87 -5.36
N VAL A 115 -1.72 7.21 -4.11
CA VAL A 115 -0.84 6.83 -2.98
C VAL A 115 -1.30 5.50 -2.44
N LEU A 116 -0.35 4.58 -2.24
CA LEU A 116 -0.55 3.26 -1.69
C LEU A 116 -0.02 3.25 -0.25
N ALA A 117 -0.86 2.90 0.68
CA ALA A 117 -0.51 2.90 2.09
C ALA A 117 -1.08 1.68 2.81
N VAL A 118 -0.51 1.40 3.98
CA VAL A 118 -0.94 0.32 4.88
C VAL A 118 -1.05 0.90 6.29
N SER A 119 -2.08 0.51 7.04
CA SER A 119 -2.25 0.87 8.45
C SER A 119 -2.52 -0.37 9.28
N ILE A 120 -2.02 -0.40 10.51
CA ILE A 120 -2.34 -1.48 11.46
C ILE A 120 -3.69 -1.16 12.11
N TYR A 121 -4.67 -2.04 11.93
CA TYR A 121 -6.00 -1.89 12.50
C TYR A 121 -5.99 -1.92 14.04
N ASP A 122 -6.70 -0.98 14.66
CA ASP A 122 -6.75 -0.86 16.14
C ASP A 122 -5.36 -0.82 16.82
N ALA A 123 -4.30 -0.38 16.10
CA ALA A 123 -2.90 -0.41 16.53
C ALA A 123 -2.68 0.11 17.95
N LYS A 124 -3.25 1.28 18.27
CA LYS A 124 -3.10 1.92 19.60
C LYS A 124 -3.71 1.08 20.72
N LYS A 125 -4.88 0.48 20.47
CA LYS A 125 -5.58 -0.37 21.43
C LYS A 125 -4.86 -1.71 21.64
N ARG A 126 -4.29 -2.25 20.54
CA ARG A 126 -3.55 -3.52 20.53
C ARG A 126 -2.07 -3.34 20.91
N ASN A 127 -1.60 -2.09 21.08
CA ASN A 127 -0.20 -1.73 21.33
C ASN A 127 0.75 -2.30 20.27
N GLN A 128 0.36 -2.17 19.01
CA GLN A 128 1.07 -2.67 17.85
C GLN A 128 1.67 -1.51 17.04
N HIS A 129 2.81 -1.75 16.38
CA HIS A 129 3.48 -0.78 15.49
C HIS A 129 4.35 -1.47 14.45
N PHE A 130 4.74 -0.76 13.39
CA PHE A 130 5.51 -1.32 12.26
C PHE A 130 6.90 -1.85 12.65
N GLY A 131 7.48 -1.44 13.78
CA GLY A 131 8.69 -2.07 14.31
C GLY A 131 8.53 -3.54 14.73
N MET A 132 7.27 -4.05 14.78
CA MET A 132 6.92 -5.45 15.06
C MET A 132 6.53 -6.24 13.80
N VAL A 133 6.57 -5.60 12.62
CA VAL A 133 6.23 -6.20 11.33
C VAL A 133 7.51 -6.52 10.58
N ASP A 134 7.64 -7.76 10.12
CA ASP A 134 8.76 -8.20 9.30
C ASP A 134 8.33 -8.30 7.83
N ASN A 135 9.29 -8.21 6.92
CA ASN A 135 9.12 -8.48 5.49
C ASN A 135 7.99 -7.72 4.79
N ALA A 136 7.60 -6.54 5.30
CA ALA A 136 6.62 -5.72 4.60
C ALA A 136 7.14 -5.30 3.23
N PHE A 137 6.31 -5.43 2.21
CA PHE A 137 6.66 -5.02 0.85
C PHE A 137 5.47 -4.48 0.08
N VAL A 138 5.76 -3.71 -0.96
CA VAL A 138 4.85 -3.40 -2.06
C VAL A 138 5.51 -3.82 -3.36
N ARG A 139 4.73 -4.44 -4.25
CA ARG A 139 5.19 -4.80 -5.59
C ARG A 139 4.21 -4.39 -6.67
N ALA A 140 4.74 -4.11 -7.85
CA ALA A 140 3.98 -3.82 -9.05
C ALA A 140 4.04 -5.02 -10.00
N VAL A 141 2.87 -5.54 -10.39
CA VAL A 141 2.73 -6.71 -11.27
C VAL A 141 1.83 -6.35 -12.45
N ASP A 142 2.23 -6.65 -13.66
CA ASP A 142 1.44 -6.37 -14.86
C ASP A 142 0.28 -7.37 -15.08
N ALA A 143 -0.54 -7.14 -16.10
CA ALA A 143 -1.68 -7.99 -16.40
C ALA A 143 -1.31 -9.42 -16.83
N LYS A 144 -0.04 -9.67 -17.16
CA LYS A 144 0.50 -11.00 -17.50
C LYS A 144 1.19 -11.68 -16.31
N ASN A 145 1.01 -11.15 -15.09
CA ASN A 145 1.66 -11.60 -13.86
C ASN A 145 3.20 -11.47 -13.89
N VAL A 146 3.73 -10.51 -14.64
CA VAL A 146 5.16 -10.16 -14.60
C VAL A 146 5.39 -9.15 -13.49
N GLU A 147 6.18 -9.51 -12.49
CA GLU A 147 6.60 -8.56 -11.46
C GLU A 147 7.57 -7.55 -12.06
N ILE A 148 7.13 -6.31 -12.14
CA ILE A 148 7.87 -5.18 -12.70
C ILE A 148 8.89 -4.68 -11.68
N ALA A 149 8.39 -4.41 -10.47
CA ALA A 149 9.19 -3.84 -9.39
C ALA A 149 8.69 -4.26 -8.01
N ARG A 150 9.61 -4.26 -7.06
CA ARG A 150 9.35 -4.51 -5.65
C ARG A 150 10.11 -3.50 -4.79
N TYR A 151 9.46 -3.03 -3.74
CA TYR A 151 10.08 -2.29 -2.65
C TYR A 151 9.80 -3.02 -1.34
N SER A 152 10.87 -3.46 -0.68
CA SER A 152 10.78 -4.15 0.61
C SER A 152 11.23 -3.23 1.74
N LEU A 153 10.42 -3.21 2.80
CA LEU A 153 10.72 -2.54 4.05
C LEU A 153 11.39 -3.57 4.98
N SER A 154 12.59 -3.33 5.40
CA SER A 154 13.21 -4.09 6.49
C SER A 154 12.95 -3.39 7.81
N GLY A 155 12.71 -4.17 8.88
CA GLY A 155 12.42 -3.64 10.20
C GLY A 155 13.51 -2.69 10.69
N GLU A 156 13.28 -1.40 10.56
CA GLU A 156 14.18 -0.36 11.01
C GLU A 156 13.68 0.21 12.34
N ALA A 157 14.58 0.61 13.24
CA ALA A 157 14.23 1.30 14.47
C ALA A 157 13.40 2.59 14.23
N ALA A 158 13.47 3.13 13.01
CA ALA A 158 12.65 4.27 12.58
C ALA A 158 11.14 3.97 12.53
N TYR A 159 10.73 2.70 12.57
CA TYR A 159 9.32 2.29 12.50
C TYR A 159 8.70 2.04 13.88
N ASP A 160 9.47 2.21 14.96
CA ASP A 160 8.96 2.13 16.32
C ASP A 160 7.88 3.19 16.57
N GLY A 161 6.74 2.78 17.13
CA GLY A 161 5.62 3.64 17.39
C GLY A 161 4.88 4.17 16.15
N LYS A 162 5.24 3.70 14.94
CA LYS A 162 4.56 4.03 13.69
C LYS A 162 3.47 3.01 13.40
N ILE A 163 2.28 3.48 13.08
CA ILE A 163 1.10 2.63 12.89
C ILE A 163 0.54 2.67 11.47
N SER A 164 1.09 3.52 10.63
CA SER A 164 0.83 3.54 9.18
C SER A 164 2.12 3.73 8.40
N MET A 165 2.10 3.31 7.14
CA MET A 165 3.21 3.41 6.21
C MET A 165 2.71 3.80 4.83
N LEU A 166 3.21 4.90 4.27
CA LEU A 166 3.07 5.20 2.84
C LEU A 166 4.09 4.34 2.09
N MET A 167 3.62 3.31 1.38
CA MET A 167 4.46 2.30 0.74
C MET A 167 5.03 2.81 -0.58
N GLY A 168 4.19 3.46 -1.37
CA GLY A 168 4.56 3.97 -2.68
C GLY A 168 3.50 4.85 -3.31
N GLU A 169 3.82 5.41 -4.46
CA GLU A 169 2.89 6.19 -5.26
C GLU A 169 2.99 5.83 -6.74
N VAL A 170 1.85 5.73 -7.40
CA VAL A 170 1.73 5.64 -8.86
C VAL A 170 1.22 7.00 -9.34
N TYR A 171 1.98 7.68 -10.21
CA TYR A 171 1.65 9.05 -10.62
C TYR A 171 1.89 9.30 -12.11
N ARG A 172 1.19 10.30 -12.65
CA ARG A 172 1.37 10.76 -14.03
C ARG A 172 2.52 11.74 -14.15
N GLU A 173 3.30 11.57 -15.19
CA GLU A 173 4.23 12.59 -15.68
C GLU A 173 4.08 12.68 -17.19
N GLY A 174 3.41 13.73 -17.65
CA GLY A 174 2.97 13.83 -19.04
C GLY A 174 1.98 12.70 -19.40
N THR A 175 2.32 11.89 -20.39
CA THR A 175 1.49 10.75 -20.83
C THR A 175 1.87 9.42 -20.18
N GLN A 176 2.92 9.41 -19.35
CA GLN A 176 3.45 8.21 -18.73
C GLN A 176 2.99 8.08 -17.28
N TRP A 177 2.84 6.83 -16.84
CA TRP A 177 2.72 6.49 -15.43
C TRP A 177 4.07 6.07 -14.87
N LYS A 178 4.34 6.49 -13.63
CA LYS A 178 5.54 6.12 -12.89
C LYS A 178 5.15 5.51 -11.55
N PHE A 179 5.98 4.61 -11.06
CA PHE A 179 5.89 4.08 -9.71
C PHE A 179 7.11 4.50 -8.90
N LYS A 180 6.87 5.08 -7.72
CA LYS A 180 7.91 5.53 -6.79
C LYS A 180 7.75 4.84 -5.45
N ALA A 181 8.83 4.29 -4.93
CA ALA A 181 8.91 3.75 -3.58
C ALA A 181 9.01 4.88 -2.55
N LEU A 182 8.12 4.93 -1.57
CA LEU A 182 8.11 5.94 -0.51
C LEU A 182 8.75 5.42 0.78
N GLY A 183 8.12 4.48 1.46
CA GLY A 183 8.57 3.98 2.76
C GLY A 183 8.53 5.05 3.85
N ASP A 184 7.48 5.88 3.87
CA ASP A 184 7.32 6.99 4.81
C ASP A 184 6.40 6.58 5.97
N PRO A 185 6.94 6.43 7.21
CA PRO A 185 6.17 5.98 8.36
C PRO A 185 5.37 7.12 8.98
N SER A 186 4.15 6.81 9.48
CA SER A 186 3.29 7.74 10.21
C SER A 186 2.87 7.18 11.57
N ALA A 187 2.72 8.06 12.56
CA ALA A 187 2.11 7.75 13.85
C ALA A 187 0.58 7.92 13.84
N ASP A 188 0.03 8.39 12.72
CA ASP A 188 -1.40 8.53 12.50
C ASP A 188 -1.99 7.20 12.01
N ASP A 189 -3.26 6.95 12.34
CA ASP A 189 -4.05 5.90 11.73
C ASP A 189 -4.45 6.26 10.28
N MET A 190 -5.14 5.35 9.59
CA MET A 190 -5.63 5.57 8.24
C MET A 190 -6.38 6.91 8.09
N ASN A 191 -7.27 7.24 9.02
CA ASN A 191 -8.04 8.49 8.95
C ASN A 191 -7.13 9.72 9.05
N GLY A 192 -6.14 9.69 9.93
CA GLY A 192 -5.15 10.75 10.09
C GLY A 192 -4.29 10.93 8.85
N VAL A 193 -3.80 9.83 8.28
CA VAL A 193 -3.03 9.83 7.01
C VAL A 193 -3.88 10.42 5.88
N VAL A 194 -5.08 9.91 5.67
CA VAL A 194 -5.99 10.39 4.61
C VAL A 194 -6.33 11.86 4.78
N SER A 195 -6.58 12.30 6.02
CA SER A 195 -6.89 13.71 6.34
C SER A 195 -5.75 14.67 5.99
N SER A 196 -4.51 14.20 5.97
CA SER A 196 -3.35 15.03 5.60
C SER A 196 -3.40 15.49 4.14
N PHE A 197 -4.04 14.70 3.25
CA PHE A 197 -4.24 15.02 1.84
C PHE A 197 -5.49 15.89 1.56
N MET A 198 -6.31 16.16 2.56
CA MET A 198 -7.51 17.02 2.42
C MET A 198 -7.22 18.51 2.72
N ARG A 199 -6.02 18.83 3.21
CA ARG A 199 -5.63 20.18 3.65
C ARG A 199 -5.09 21.05 2.53
#